data_ed5486ddb37b2a4940413cbbcd62cc51
#
_entry.id   ed5486ddb37b2a4940413cbbcd62cc51
#
_cell.length_a   1.000
_cell.length_b   1.000
_cell.length_c   1.000
_cell.angle_alpha   90.00
_cell.angle_beta   90.00
_cell.angle_gamma   90.00
#
_symmetry.space_group_name_H-M   'P 1'
#
loop_
_entity.id
_entity.type
_entity.pdbx_description
1 polymer ?
#
loop_
_entity_poly.entity_id
_entity_poly.type
_entity_poly.pdbx_seq_one_letter_code
_entity_poly.pdbx_strand_id
1 'polypeptide(L)'
;MSMDTFVDERDFTLLEHDRYSFFVLHRIIEGNCRLLLSDHENLIICYTGEPYPVWIWTADGSPTEIMGKAYRLAAENGFVNNGQRFNVKYDLAEYMIRRAAEEGKELYISTNMFAYDCPEPVSPSVKADGGIHRCTAEDLDELVEFLEVFHQEIGIDRKDATGHRA
;
A
#
# COMPACT_ATOMS: atom_id res chain seq x y z
N MET A 1 -10.20 -20.78 10.24
CA MET A 1 -9.56 -20.93 8.94
C MET A 1 -8.06 -20.85 9.10
N SER A 2 -7.30 -21.77 8.50
CA SER A 2 -5.85 -21.74 8.46
C SER A 2 -5.37 -20.56 7.60
N MET A 3 -4.14 -20.07 7.83
CA MET A 3 -3.46 -19.14 6.93
C MET A 3 -2.37 -19.93 6.21
N ASP A 4 -2.32 -19.78 4.90
CA ASP A 4 -1.26 -20.33 4.07
C ASP A 4 -0.17 -19.28 3.83
N THR A 5 1.05 -19.70 3.58
CA THR A 5 2.22 -18.85 3.34
C THR A 5 2.54 -18.70 1.85
N PHE A 6 1.59 -18.99 1.01
CA PHE A 6 1.65 -18.84 -0.44
C PHE A 6 0.37 -18.20 -0.97
N VAL A 7 0.41 -17.75 -2.19
CA VAL A 7 -0.75 -17.25 -2.96
C VAL A 7 -0.98 -18.14 -4.18
N ASP A 8 -2.21 -18.18 -4.64
CA ASP A 8 -2.61 -18.88 -5.85
C ASP A 8 -3.62 -18.04 -6.68
N GLU A 9 -4.19 -18.61 -7.72
CA GLU A 9 -5.13 -17.94 -8.63
C GLU A 9 -6.36 -17.34 -7.91
N ARG A 10 -6.76 -17.87 -6.75
CA ARG A 10 -7.86 -17.34 -5.94
C ARG A 10 -7.54 -15.95 -5.42
N ASP A 11 -6.32 -15.76 -4.90
CA ASP A 11 -5.86 -14.48 -4.35
C ASP A 11 -5.80 -13.40 -5.43
N PHE A 12 -5.30 -13.74 -6.60
CA PHE A 12 -5.25 -12.82 -7.74
C PHE A 12 -6.66 -12.44 -8.20
N THR A 13 -7.60 -13.39 -8.21
CA THR A 13 -9.01 -13.13 -8.53
C THR A 13 -9.65 -12.19 -7.51
N LEU A 14 -9.37 -12.37 -6.21
CA LEU A 14 -9.85 -11.49 -5.15
C LEU A 14 -9.33 -10.05 -5.33
N LEU A 15 -8.02 -9.90 -5.58
CA LEU A 15 -7.39 -8.59 -5.77
C LEU A 15 -7.82 -7.89 -7.06
N GLU A 16 -8.28 -8.62 -8.09
CA GLU A 16 -8.79 -8.03 -9.33
C GLU A 16 -10.05 -7.19 -9.08
N HIS A 17 -10.87 -7.53 -8.09
CA HIS A 17 -12.01 -6.72 -7.68
C HIS A 17 -11.60 -5.37 -7.07
N ASP A 18 -10.42 -5.31 -6.45
CA ASP A 18 -9.84 -4.13 -5.81
C ASP A 18 -8.65 -3.55 -6.58
N ARG A 19 -8.54 -3.85 -7.87
CA ARG A 19 -7.38 -3.53 -8.72
C ARG A 19 -6.96 -2.06 -8.70
N TYR A 20 -7.87 -1.13 -8.49
CA TYR A 20 -7.56 0.29 -8.44
C TYR A 20 -6.93 0.72 -7.12
N SER A 21 -7.34 0.10 -6.01
CA SER A 21 -6.83 0.42 -4.67
C SER A 21 -5.63 -0.44 -4.29
N PHE A 22 -5.60 -1.70 -4.74
CA PHE A 22 -4.60 -2.69 -4.35
C PHE A 22 -3.76 -3.22 -5.52
N PHE A 23 -3.64 -2.46 -6.63
CA PHE A 23 -2.84 -2.88 -7.77
C PHE A 23 -1.36 -3.14 -7.42
N VAL A 24 -0.81 -2.39 -6.44
CA VAL A 24 0.57 -2.58 -5.97
C VAL A 24 0.69 -3.91 -5.23
N LEU A 25 -0.29 -4.26 -4.40
CA LEU A 25 -0.29 -5.55 -3.68
C LEU A 25 -0.31 -6.72 -4.66
N HIS A 26 -1.15 -6.67 -5.71
CA HIS A 26 -1.19 -7.69 -6.78
C HIS A 26 0.21 -7.97 -7.36
N ARG A 27 1.00 -6.90 -7.58
CA ARG A 27 2.38 -7.04 -8.08
C ARG A 27 3.37 -7.54 -7.03
N ILE A 28 3.17 -7.16 -5.76
CA ILE A 28 4.09 -7.54 -4.67
C ILE A 28 3.99 -9.02 -4.37
N ILE A 29 2.77 -9.60 -4.36
CA ILE A 29 2.56 -11.02 -4.02
C ILE A 29 3.08 -11.99 -5.08
N GLU A 30 3.34 -11.52 -6.31
CA GLU A 30 4.05 -12.28 -7.35
C GLU A 30 5.56 -12.41 -7.07
N GLY A 31 6.09 -11.55 -6.21
CA GLY A 31 7.52 -11.45 -5.92
C GLY A 31 7.93 -12.14 -4.61
N ASN A 32 9.11 -11.80 -4.13
CA ASN A 32 9.64 -12.33 -2.88
C ASN A 32 9.16 -11.47 -1.70
N CYS A 33 8.23 -12.00 -0.91
CA CYS A 33 7.79 -11.40 0.35
C CYS A 33 8.56 -11.99 1.53
N ARG A 34 8.85 -11.17 2.55
CA ARG A 34 9.37 -11.63 3.85
C ARG A 34 8.30 -12.31 4.68
N LEU A 35 7.08 -11.83 4.54
CA LEU A 35 5.89 -12.42 5.12
C LEU A 35 4.80 -12.39 4.06
N LEU A 36 4.16 -13.53 3.87
CA LEU A 36 2.97 -13.68 3.06
C LEU A 36 2.03 -14.62 3.78
N LEU A 37 0.81 -14.17 4.04
CA LEU A 37 -0.24 -14.97 4.65
C LEU A 37 -1.53 -14.75 3.86
N SER A 38 -2.20 -15.81 3.47
CA SER A 38 -3.53 -15.75 2.85
C SER A 38 -4.45 -16.84 3.40
N ASP A 39 -5.74 -16.55 3.49
CA ASP A 39 -6.77 -17.56 3.68
C ASP A 39 -7.50 -17.88 2.36
N HIS A 40 -7.08 -17.24 1.26
CA HIS A 40 -7.62 -17.39 -0.09
C HIS A 40 -9.10 -17.01 -0.26
N GLU A 41 -9.66 -16.27 0.71
CA GLU A 41 -11.07 -15.87 0.70
C GLU A 41 -11.29 -14.43 1.15
N ASN A 42 -10.74 -14.06 2.32
CA ASN A 42 -11.11 -12.80 2.97
C ASN A 42 -9.93 -11.97 3.44
N LEU A 43 -8.72 -12.52 3.51
CA LEU A 43 -7.58 -11.88 4.13
C LEU A 43 -6.26 -12.24 3.44
N ILE A 44 -5.53 -11.21 3.02
CA ILE A 44 -4.16 -11.32 2.51
C ILE A 44 -3.29 -10.35 3.29
N ILE A 45 -2.18 -10.80 3.86
CA ILE A 45 -1.16 -9.98 4.52
C ILE A 45 0.16 -10.18 3.78
N CYS A 46 0.79 -9.08 3.37
CA CYS A 46 2.09 -9.13 2.71
C CYS A 46 3.03 -8.07 3.26
N TYR A 47 4.29 -8.45 3.46
CA TYR A 47 5.36 -7.55 3.87
C TYR A 47 6.66 -7.92 3.15
N THR A 48 7.28 -6.96 2.49
CA THR A 48 8.52 -7.15 1.73
C THR A 48 9.78 -6.77 2.51
N GLY A 49 9.64 -6.07 3.61
CA GLY A 49 10.73 -5.58 4.46
C GLY A 49 10.79 -4.06 4.53
N GLU A 50 11.63 -3.53 5.45
CA GLU A 50 11.91 -2.09 5.56
C GLU A 50 12.47 -1.53 4.23
N PRO A 51 12.10 -0.28 3.87
CA PRO A 51 11.26 0.67 4.59
C PRO A 51 9.77 0.61 4.18
N TYR A 52 9.33 -0.47 3.60
CA TYR A 52 8.01 -0.59 2.97
C TYR A 52 6.90 -0.87 3.99
N PRO A 53 5.64 -0.46 3.71
CA PRO A 53 4.51 -0.74 4.58
C PRO A 53 4.13 -2.22 4.57
N VAL A 54 3.45 -2.64 5.62
CA VAL A 54 2.69 -3.90 5.62
C VAL A 54 1.39 -3.68 4.85
N TRP A 55 1.13 -4.52 3.87
CA TRP A 55 -0.12 -4.52 3.13
C TRP A 55 -1.08 -5.54 3.76
N ILE A 56 -2.30 -5.10 4.09
CA ILE A 56 -3.36 -5.99 4.56
C ILE A 56 -4.61 -5.72 3.72
N TRP A 57 -4.97 -6.68 2.91
CA TRP A 57 -6.21 -6.66 2.16
C TRP A 57 -7.25 -7.51 2.89
N THR A 58 -8.48 -6.99 2.94
CA THR A 58 -9.67 -7.72 3.39
C THR A 58 -10.76 -7.59 2.34
N ALA A 59 -11.62 -8.60 2.21
CA ALA A 59 -12.80 -8.51 1.36
C ALA A 59 -13.72 -7.38 1.83
N ASP A 60 -14.47 -6.77 0.91
CA ASP A 60 -15.43 -5.73 1.25
C ASP A 60 -16.53 -6.27 2.18
N GLY A 61 -16.90 -5.46 3.18
CA GLY A 61 -17.88 -5.87 4.19
C GLY A 61 -17.42 -7.03 5.08
N SER A 62 -16.10 -7.26 5.18
CA SER A 62 -15.55 -8.30 6.05
C SER A 62 -16.09 -8.17 7.48
N PRO A 63 -16.50 -9.29 8.11
CA PRO A 63 -16.99 -9.28 9.48
C PRO A 63 -15.87 -8.91 10.47
N THR A 64 -16.25 -8.38 11.63
CA THR A 64 -15.32 -8.00 12.71
C THR A 64 -14.34 -9.12 13.09
N GLU A 65 -14.71 -10.36 12.90
CA GLU A 65 -13.86 -11.52 13.15
C GLU A 65 -12.64 -11.55 12.22
N ILE A 66 -12.82 -11.25 10.94
CA ILE A 66 -11.72 -11.16 9.95
C ILE A 66 -10.83 -9.96 10.27
N MET A 67 -11.40 -8.80 10.60
CA MET A 67 -10.62 -7.64 11.04
C MET A 67 -9.80 -7.94 12.29
N GLY A 68 -10.40 -8.65 13.26
CA GLY A 68 -9.72 -9.11 14.46
C GLY A 68 -8.59 -10.11 14.17
N LYS A 69 -8.78 -10.99 13.21
CA LYS A 69 -7.75 -11.92 12.74
C LYS A 69 -6.59 -11.16 12.09
N ALA A 70 -6.89 -10.17 11.23
CA ALA A 70 -5.89 -9.32 10.59
C ALA A 70 -5.03 -8.57 11.62
N TYR A 71 -5.67 -7.89 12.59
CA TYR A 71 -4.99 -7.19 13.67
C TYR A 71 -4.10 -8.12 14.51
N ARG A 72 -4.63 -9.27 14.94
CA ARG A 72 -3.88 -10.25 15.74
C ARG A 72 -2.64 -10.75 15.00
N LEU A 73 -2.78 -11.13 13.73
CA LEU A 73 -1.65 -11.58 12.91
C LEU A 73 -0.60 -10.47 12.74
N ALA A 74 -1.01 -9.22 12.53
CA ALA A 74 -0.09 -8.09 12.49
C ALA A 74 0.64 -7.90 13.83
N ALA A 75 -0.05 -8.04 14.96
CA ALA A 75 0.53 -7.92 16.29
C ALA A 75 1.50 -9.08 16.62
N GLU A 76 1.14 -10.32 16.30
CA GLU A 76 1.97 -11.52 16.48
C GLU A 76 3.27 -11.44 15.68
N ASN A 77 3.24 -10.79 14.50
CA ASN A 77 4.43 -10.53 13.69
C ASN A 77 5.20 -9.25 14.09
N GLY A 78 4.82 -8.61 15.20
CA GLY A 78 5.53 -7.46 15.76
C GLY A 78 5.25 -6.12 15.09
N PHE A 79 4.36 -6.05 14.11
CA PHE A 79 4.15 -4.84 13.33
C PHE A 79 3.43 -3.73 14.10
N VAL A 80 2.50 -4.08 15.01
CA VAL A 80 1.71 -3.08 15.75
C VAL A 80 2.53 -2.32 16.80
N ASN A 81 3.70 -2.83 17.21
CA ASN A 81 4.51 -2.24 18.29
C ASN A 81 5.70 -1.38 17.80
N ASN A 82 6.00 -1.38 16.51
CA ASN A 82 7.28 -0.90 15.98
C ASN A 82 7.17 0.37 15.12
N GLY A 83 6.07 1.09 15.16
CA GLY A 83 5.85 2.25 14.31
C GLY A 83 5.75 1.89 12.82
N GLN A 84 5.45 0.64 12.51
CA GLN A 84 5.32 0.14 11.15
C GLN A 84 4.15 0.82 10.44
N ARG A 85 4.35 1.19 9.17
CA ARG A 85 3.29 1.71 8.31
C ARG A 85 2.44 0.58 7.74
N PHE A 86 1.14 0.85 7.57
CA PHE A 86 0.18 -0.08 7.00
C PHE A 86 -0.52 0.54 5.79
N ASN A 87 -0.74 -0.26 4.76
CA ASN A 87 -1.68 0.03 3.69
C ASN A 87 -2.87 -0.92 3.83
N VAL A 88 -4.01 -0.37 4.19
CA VAL A 88 -5.23 -1.12 4.53
C VAL A 88 -6.46 -0.37 4.05
N LYS A 89 -7.60 -1.04 3.93
CA LYS A 89 -8.90 -0.38 3.74
C LYS A 89 -9.28 0.44 4.96
N TYR A 90 -10.09 1.47 4.74
CA TYR A 90 -10.46 2.44 5.78
C TYR A 90 -11.15 1.81 6.97
N ASP A 91 -12.10 0.90 6.75
CA ASP A 91 -12.83 0.16 7.79
C ASP A 91 -11.92 -0.69 8.67
N LEU A 92 -10.93 -1.36 8.04
CA LEU A 92 -9.90 -2.08 8.77
C LEU A 92 -8.99 -1.13 9.56
N ALA A 93 -8.62 0.03 9.00
CA ALA A 93 -7.84 1.04 9.72
C ALA A 93 -8.56 1.52 10.99
N GLU A 94 -9.84 1.86 10.90
CA GLU A 94 -10.64 2.25 12.07
C GLU A 94 -10.72 1.13 13.12
N TYR A 95 -10.90 -0.10 12.68
CA TYR A 95 -10.89 -1.25 13.58
C TYR A 95 -9.54 -1.40 14.31
N MET A 96 -8.43 -1.34 13.55
CA MET A 96 -7.07 -1.50 14.10
C MET A 96 -6.73 -0.38 15.09
N ILE A 97 -7.10 0.87 14.81
CA ILE A 97 -6.88 2.03 15.70
C ILE A 97 -7.60 1.81 17.02
N ARG A 98 -8.89 1.47 16.98
CA ARG A 98 -9.68 1.20 18.18
C ARG A 98 -9.10 0.05 18.99
N ARG A 99 -8.75 -1.05 18.32
CA ARG A 99 -8.19 -2.24 18.96
C ARG A 99 -6.83 -1.98 19.61
N ALA A 100 -5.98 -1.23 18.93
CA ALA A 100 -4.67 -0.81 19.46
C ALA A 100 -4.84 0.06 20.73
N ALA A 101 -5.77 1.00 20.71
CA ALA A 101 -6.06 1.86 21.87
C ALA A 101 -6.51 1.05 23.10
N GLU A 102 -7.33 -0.01 22.92
CA GLU A 102 -7.72 -0.92 24.00
C GLU A 102 -6.51 -1.65 24.63
N GLU A 103 -5.43 -1.81 23.88
CA GLU A 103 -4.18 -2.44 24.32
C GLU A 103 -3.12 -1.41 24.77
N GLY A 104 -3.47 -0.12 24.86
CA GLY A 104 -2.56 0.96 25.22
C GLY A 104 -1.52 1.29 24.14
N LYS A 105 -1.80 0.97 22.87
CA LYS A 105 -0.95 1.26 21.72
C LYS A 105 -1.58 2.39 20.91
N GLU A 106 -0.76 3.13 20.19
CA GLU A 106 -1.21 4.23 19.34
C GLU A 106 -1.05 3.86 17.87
N LEU A 107 -2.17 3.93 17.14
CA LEU A 107 -2.21 3.92 15.68
C LEU A 107 -3.04 5.12 15.22
N TYR A 108 -2.70 5.67 14.05
CA TYR A 108 -3.45 6.78 13.46
C TYR A 108 -3.40 6.71 11.94
N ILE A 109 -4.36 7.36 11.27
CA ILE A 109 -4.36 7.49 9.82
C ILE A 109 -3.45 8.67 9.47
N SER A 110 -2.28 8.39 8.86
CA SER A 110 -1.39 9.44 8.38
C SER A 110 -1.83 9.99 7.02
N THR A 111 -2.40 9.14 6.18
CA THR A 111 -2.85 9.52 4.84
C THR A 111 -4.09 8.71 4.48
N ASN A 112 -5.15 9.39 4.04
CA ASN A 112 -6.32 8.75 3.45
C ASN A 112 -6.31 9.01 1.95
N MET A 113 -6.22 7.93 1.16
CA MET A 113 -6.15 7.99 -0.30
C MET A 113 -7.42 7.43 -0.91
N PHE A 114 -7.89 8.08 -1.96
CA PHE A 114 -9.02 7.63 -2.77
C PHE A 114 -8.50 7.19 -4.13
N ALA A 115 -8.86 5.98 -4.56
CA ALA A 115 -8.61 5.53 -5.91
C ALA A 115 -9.70 6.10 -6.85
N TYR A 116 -9.26 6.63 -7.98
CA TYR A 116 -10.16 7.13 -9.02
C TYR A 116 -9.92 6.35 -10.30
N ASP A 117 -11.01 5.97 -10.95
CA ASP A 117 -10.97 5.40 -12.29
C ASP A 117 -11.21 6.50 -13.33
N CYS A 118 -10.49 6.42 -14.44
CA CYS A 118 -10.69 7.29 -15.61
C CYS A 118 -10.89 6.39 -16.85
N PRO A 119 -12.05 5.77 -17.01
CA PRO A 119 -12.31 4.80 -18.08
C PRO A 119 -12.20 5.43 -19.46
N GLU A 120 -12.51 6.73 -19.57
CA GLU A 120 -12.42 7.48 -20.83
C GLU A 120 -11.60 8.75 -20.62
N PRO A 121 -10.52 8.95 -21.39
CA PRO A 121 -9.74 10.17 -21.28
C PRO A 121 -10.56 11.38 -21.77
N VAL A 122 -10.62 12.41 -20.94
CA VAL A 122 -11.24 13.68 -21.31
C VAL A 122 -10.21 14.55 -22.03
N SER A 123 -10.55 14.96 -23.26
CA SER A 123 -9.68 15.90 -23.99
C SER A 123 -9.64 17.25 -23.25
N PRO A 124 -8.45 17.81 -23.01
CA PRO A 124 -8.33 19.11 -22.39
C PRO A 124 -8.94 20.20 -23.28
N SER A 125 -9.59 21.18 -22.67
CA SER A 125 -10.18 22.35 -23.37
C SER A 125 -9.12 23.24 -24.04
N VAL A 126 -7.92 23.20 -23.51
CA VAL A 126 -6.74 23.92 -24.04
C VAL A 126 -5.62 22.89 -24.22
N LYS A 127 -5.05 22.83 -25.43
CA LYS A 127 -3.88 22.01 -25.71
C LYS A 127 -2.64 22.74 -25.19
N ALA A 128 -1.81 22.06 -24.41
CA ALA A 128 -0.51 22.56 -24.06
C ALA A 128 0.45 22.50 -25.27
N ASP A 129 1.36 23.46 -25.36
CA ASP A 129 2.38 23.50 -26.41
C ASP A 129 3.57 22.53 -26.12
N GLY A 130 3.50 21.80 -25.02
CA GLY A 130 4.52 20.82 -24.61
C GLY A 130 4.48 19.54 -25.44
N GLY A 131 5.60 18.80 -25.38
CA GLY A 131 5.75 17.48 -25.98
C GLY A 131 6.10 16.43 -24.92
N ILE A 132 5.95 15.17 -25.29
CA ILE A 132 6.43 14.06 -24.46
C ILE A 132 7.91 13.83 -24.78
N HIS A 133 8.78 13.95 -23.78
CA HIS A 133 10.19 13.62 -23.85
C HIS A 133 10.43 12.32 -23.05
N ARG A 134 11.12 11.36 -23.66
CA ARG A 134 11.58 10.17 -22.95
C ARG A 134 12.93 10.48 -22.34
N CYS A 135 13.00 10.50 -21.01
CA CYS A 135 14.20 10.81 -20.27
C CYS A 135 15.35 9.84 -20.60
N THR A 136 16.55 10.37 -20.63
CA THR A 136 17.82 9.69 -20.86
C THR A 136 18.74 9.91 -19.65
N ALA A 137 19.95 9.36 -19.67
CA ALA A 137 20.95 9.61 -18.63
C ALA A 137 21.38 11.09 -18.54
N GLU A 138 21.21 11.86 -19.60
CA GLU A 138 21.55 13.29 -19.65
C GLU A 138 20.55 14.13 -18.85
N ASP A 139 19.32 13.65 -18.68
CA ASP A 139 18.25 14.34 -17.94
C ASP A 139 18.29 14.05 -16.42
N LEU A 140 19.26 13.24 -15.95
CA LEU A 140 19.28 12.73 -14.58
C LEU A 140 19.29 13.84 -13.52
N ASP A 141 20.09 14.89 -13.71
CA ASP A 141 20.20 15.97 -12.74
C ASP A 141 18.90 16.77 -12.64
N GLU A 142 18.25 17.04 -13.77
CA GLU A 142 16.93 17.71 -13.82
C GLU A 142 15.84 16.86 -13.18
N LEU A 143 15.84 15.55 -13.43
CA LEU A 143 14.91 14.61 -12.81
C LEU A 143 15.08 14.53 -11.30
N VAL A 144 16.31 14.53 -10.80
CA VAL A 144 16.60 14.53 -9.36
C VAL A 144 16.10 15.81 -8.71
N GLU A 145 16.36 16.97 -9.32
CA GLU A 145 15.87 18.26 -8.83
C GLU A 145 14.33 18.30 -8.79
N PHE A 146 13.69 17.85 -9.88
CA PHE A 146 12.23 17.75 -9.95
C PHE A 146 11.65 16.85 -8.84
N LEU A 147 12.25 15.69 -8.61
CA LEU A 147 11.83 14.76 -7.55
C LEU A 147 12.05 15.35 -6.15
N GLU A 148 13.12 16.10 -5.93
CA GLU A 148 13.37 16.78 -4.65
C GLU A 148 12.30 17.82 -4.35
N VAL A 149 11.94 18.65 -5.35
CA VAL A 149 10.86 19.63 -5.22
C VAL A 149 9.52 18.94 -4.96
N PHE A 150 9.21 17.91 -5.74
CA PHE A 150 7.98 17.12 -5.57
C PHE A 150 7.87 16.51 -4.17
N HIS A 151 8.95 15.89 -3.66
CA HIS A 151 8.95 15.33 -2.30
C HIS A 151 8.74 16.38 -1.21
N GLN A 152 9.29 17.58 -1.39
CA GLN A 152 9.05 18.70 -0.47
C GLN A 152 7.58 19.12 -0.47
N GLU A 153 6.96 19.22 -1.64
CA GLU A 153 5.55 19.61 -1.77
C GLU A 153 4.59 18.60 -1.12
N ILE A 154 4.88 17.30 -1.24
CA ILE A 154 4.04 16.23 -0.67
C ILE A 154 4.45 15.85 0.77
N GLY A 155 5.43 16.53 1.37
CA GLY A 155 5.83 16.33 2.75
C GLY A 155 6.62 15.05 3.02
N ILE A 156 7.27 14.46 2.01
CA ILE A 156 8.18 13.32 2.18
C ILE A 156 9.56 13.82 2.63
N ASP A 157 10.09 13.27 3.73
CA ASP A 157 11.38 13.67 4.28
C ASP A 157 12.54 13.29 3.32
N ARG A 158 13.54 14.18 3.21
CA ARG A 158 14.75 14.00 2.37
C ARG A 158 15.49 12.67 2.60
N LYS A 159 15.35 12.07 3.77
CA LYS A 159 15.97 10.76 4.08
C LYS A 159 15.40 9.61 3.27
N ASP A 160 14.14 9.73 2.85
CA ASP A 160 13.47 8.72 2.03
C ASP A 160 13.83 8.87 0.54
N ALA A 161 14.35 10.04 0.13
CA ALA A 161 14.70 10.35 -1.26
C ALA A 161 16.09 9.87 -1.68
N THR A 162 16.97 9.51 -0.74
CA THR A 162 18.37 9.10 -1.04
C THR A 162 18.48 7.76 -1.79
N GLY A 163 17.41 6.99 -1.91
CA GLY A 163 17.35 5.76 -2.71
C GLY A 163 17.26 5.99 -4.23
N HIS A 164 17.06 7.22 -4.70
CA HIS A 164 16.83 7.50 -6.13
C HIS A 164 18.09 7.65 -6.98
N ARG A 165 19.28 7.67 -6.34
CA ARG A 165 20.58 7.79 -7.04
C ARG A 165 21.35 6.46 -7.19
N ALA A 166 20.77 5.34 -6.74
CA ALA A 166 21.42 4.03 -6.81
C ALA A 166 21.01 3.22 -8.04
#